data_77dfec07d251625295b6080f1be4fb93
#
_entry.id   77dfec07d251625295b6080f1be4fb93
#
_cell.length_a   1.000
_cell.length_b   1.000
_cell.length_c   1.000
_cell.angle_alpha   90.00
_cell.angle_beta   90.00
_cell.angle_gamma   90.00
#
_symmetry.space_group_name_H-M   'P 1'
#
loop_
_entity.id
_entity.type
_entity.pdbx_description
1 polymer ?
#
loop_
_entity_poly.entity_id
_entity_poly.type
_entity_poly.pdbx_seq_one_letter_code
_entity_poly.pdbx_strand_id
1 'polypeptide(L)'
;MPVADTLLRMAEPPSLFEARWTDEILAEVTRTLVGRFGKSPEKAIYREAAMREFFPGSVVQNYEHLLSFMENHPKDRHVLAAAVACHADYLVTFNLRDFLAAAVEKYCVAVVGPSTFLTQLWSLDKIAVEYRLDEQAAAIGASRADLLDRLANSVPAFVNAVRAN
;
A
#
# COMPACT_ATOMS: atom_id res chain seq x y z
N MET A 1 5.34 8.51 5.03
CA MET A 1 3.93 8.99 4.82
C MET A 1 3.04 8.13 5.69
N PRO A 2 2.18 8.70 6.53
CA PRO A 2 1.47 7.89 7.54
C PRO A 2 0.73 6.68 6.97
N VAL A 3 -0.02 6.83 5.86
CA VAL A 3 -0.80 5.73 5.25
C VAL A 3 0.08 4.57 4.76
N ALA A 4 1.20 4.86 4.10
CA ALA A 4 2.10 3.81 3.64
C ALA A 4 2.74 3.05 4.82
N ASP A 5 3.05 3.76 5.90
CA ASP A 5 3.58 3.14 7.11
C ASP A 5 2.50 2.30 7.81
N THR A 6 1.24 2.77 7.83
CA THR A 6 0.10 1.99 8.33
C THR A 6 -0.07 0.69 7.56
N LEU A 7 -0.09 0.75 6.20
CA LEU A 7 -0.22 -0.44 5.36
C LEU A 7 0.93 -1.44 5.59
N LEU A 8 2.19 -0.96 5.63
CA LEU A 8 3.33 -1.84 5.87
C LEU A 8 3.25 -2.54 7.24
N ARG A 9 2.85 -1.83 8.29
CA ARG A 9 2.67 -2.43 9.62
C ARG A 9 1.57 -3.50 9.66
N MET A 10 0.48 -3.32 8.90
CA MET A 10 -0.56 -4.35 8.78
C MET A 10 -0.07 -5.60 8.03
N ALA A 11 0.99 -5.46 7.22
CA ALA A 11 1.63 -6.56 6.50
C ALA A 11 2.77 -7.23 7.30
N GLU A 12 3.24 -6.66 8.42
CA GLU A 12 4.24 -7.29 9.30
C GLU A 12 3.63 -8.50 10.03
N PRO A 13 4.41 -9.57 10.31
CA PRO A 13 3.93 -10.73 11.06
C PRO A 13 3.51 -10.40 12.51
N PRO A 14 2.38 -10.93 13.03
CA PRO A 14 1.35 -11.67 12.30
C PRO A 14 0.60 -10.75 11.32
N SER A 15 0.66 -11.08 10.02
CA SER A 15 0.21 -10.21 8.96
C SER A 15 -1.30 -10.34 8.70
N LEU A 16 -1.96 -9.20 8.43
CA LEU A 16 -3.35 -9.18 7.98
C LEU A 16 -3.46 -9.40 6.46
N PHE A 17 -2.39 -9.20 5.72
CA PHE A 17 -2.28 -9.47 4.28
C PHE A 17 -0.82 -9.59 3.85
N GLU A 18 -0.58 -10.17 2.69
CA GLU A 18 0.74 -10.24 2.08
C GLU A 18 0.95 -9.07 1.11
N ALA A 19 1.91 -8.19 1.40
CA ALA A 19 2.27 -7.10 0.50
C ALA A 19 3.11 -7.61 -0.68
N ARG A 20 2.83 -7.10 -1.90
CA ARG A 20 3.57 -7.40 -3.13
C ARG A 20 3.93 -6.12 -3.87
N TRP A 21 5.09 -6.07 -4.47
CA TRP A 21 5.57 -4.98 -5.32
C TRP A 21 6.64 -5.46 -6.29
N THR A 22 7.01 -4.64 -7.25
CA THR A 22 8.15 -4.90 -8.16
C THR A 22 9.31 -3.97 -7.81
N ASP A 23 10.48 -4.26 -8.37
CA ASP A 23 11.64 -3.35 -8.30
C ASP A 23 11.32 -1.99 -8.93
N GLU A 24 10.52 -1.97 -10.00
CA GLU A 24 10.08 -0.74 -10.65
C GLU A 24 9.17 0.10 -9.73
N ILE A 25 8.21 -0.52 -9.04
CA ILE A 25 7.37 0.15 -8.04
C ILE A 25 8.22 0.73 -6.90
N LEU A 26 9.19 -0.03 -6.36
CA LEU A 26 10.09 0.48 -5.32
C LEU A 26 10.92 1.67 -5.80
N ALA A 27 11.43 1.60 -7.03
CA ALA A 27 12.16 2.72 -7.63
C ALA A 27 11.28 3.97 -7.80
N GLU A 28 10.00 3.81 -8.15
CA GLU A 28 9.03 4.92 -8.20
C GLU A 28 8.76 5.52 -6.83
N VAL A 29 8.60 4.68 -5.81
CA VAL A 29 8.46 5.13 -4.42
C VAL A 29 9.67 5.96 -4.01
N THR A 30 10.90 5.48 -4.27
CA THR A 30 12.15 6.17 -3.98
C THR A 30 12.23 7.52 -4.69
N ARG A 31 11.94 7.56 -6.00
CA ARG A 31 11.89 8.82 -6.79
C ARG A 31 10.86 9.80 -6.23
N THR A 32 9.69 9.32 -5.83
CA THR A 32 8.61 10.13 -5.26
C THR A 32 8.99 10.71 -3.89
N LEU A 33 9.64 9.92 -3.05
CA LEU A 33 10.11 10.37 -1.73
C LEU A 33 11.11 11.53 -1.87
N VAL A 34 12.05 11.42 -2.79
CA VAL A 34 13.04 12.48 -3.04
C VAL A 34 12.42 13.68 -3.75
N GLY A 35 11.77 13.46 -4.89
CA GLY A 35 11.32 14.54 -5.76
C GLY A 35 10.10 15.30 -5.25
N ARG A 36 9.10 14.60 -4.69
CA ARG A 36 7.84 15.23 -4.26
C ARG A 36 7.80 15.54 -2.76
N PHE A 37 8.41 14.69 -1.94
CA PHE A 37 8.36 14.84 -0.47
C PHE A 37 9.65 15.40 0.12
N GLY A 38 10.64 15.75 -0.70
CA GLY A 38 11.89 16.39 -0.28
C GLY A 38 12.70 15.55 0.73
N LYS A 39 12.55 14.23 0.72
CA LYS A 39 13.39 13.35 1.55
C LYS A 39 14.79 13.27 0.97
N SER A 40 15.81 13.14 1.84
CA SER A 40 17.15 12.92 1.34
C SER A 40 17.25 11.58 0.60
N PRO A 41 18.08 11.47 -0.44
CA PRO A 41 18.29 10.22 -1.18
C PRO A 41 18.66 9.06 -0.25
N GLU A 42 19.50 9.29 0.75
CA GLU A 42 19.96 8.28 1.71
C GLU A 42 18.78 7.71 2.51
N LYS A 43 17.83 8.57 2.95
CA LYS A 43 16.63 8.12 3.68
C LYS A 43 15.68 7.33 2.78
N ALA A 44 15.58 7.69 1.51
CA ALA A 44 14.74 6.98 0.55
C ALA A 44 15.32 5.59 0.23
N ILE A 45 16.63 5.50 0.01
CA ILE A 45 17.36 4.23 -0.20
C ILE A 45 17.29 3.34 1.04
N TYR A 46 17.51 3.91 2.23
CA TYR A 46 17.38 3.16 3.50
C TYR A 46 15.99 2.55 3.64
N ARG A 47 14.93 3.32 3.32
CA ARG A 47 13.55 2.82 3.37
C ARG A 47 13.33 1.66 2.39
N GLU A 48 13.83 1.76 1.16
CA GLU A 48 13.74 0.69 0.18
C GLU A 48 14.47 -0.58 0.65
N ALA A 49 15.68 -0.43 1.19
CA ALA A 49 16.44 -1.54 1.76
C ALA A 49 15.68 -2.21 2.92
N ALA A 50 15.12 -1.42 3.84
CA ALA A 50 14.31 -1.92 4.94
C ALA A 50 13.07 -2.68 4.44
N MET A 51 12.36 -2.20 3.42
CA MET A 51 11.21 -2.91 2.83
C MET A 51 11.64 -4.28 2.28
N ARG A 52 12.78 -4.37 1.62
CA ARG A 52 13.30 -5.65 1.08
C ARG A 52 13.70 -6.63 2.20
N GLU A 53 14.28 -6.11 3.27
CA GLU A 53 14.73 -6.91 4.43
C GLU A 53 13.55 -7.45 5.23
N PHE A 54 12.57 -6.58 5.56
CA PHE A 54 11.43 -6.96 6.40
C PHE A 54 10.36 -7.78 5.68
N PHE A 55 10.31 -7.71 4.34
CA PHE A 55 9.34 -8.44 3.52
C PHE A 55 10.03 -9.33 2.48
N PRO A 56 10.78 -10.34 2.90
CA PRO A 56 11.43 -11.26 1.98
C PRO A 56 10.37 -12.02 1.15
N GLY A 57 10.54 -12.05 -0.16
CA GLY A 57 9.59 -12.69 -1.07
C GLY A 57 8.44 -11.80 -1.55
N SER A 58 8.38 -10.52 -1.14
CA SER A 58 7.35 -9.58 -1.63
C SER A 58 7.64 -9.03 -3.04
N VAL A 59 8.85 -9.23 -3.56
CA VAL A 59 9.20 -8.76 -4.90
C VAL A 59 8.65 -9.69 -5.97
N VAL A 60 7.75 -9.18 -6.80
CA VAL A 60 7.17 -9.89 -7.96
C VAL A 60 8.13 -9.79 -9.13
N GLN A 61 8.39 -10.93 -9.76
CA GLN A 61 9.25 -11.07 -10.93
C GLN A 61 8.47 -11.66 -12.12
N ASN A 62 9.04 -11.57 -13.30
CA ASN A 62 8.51 -12.20 -14.52
C ASN A 62 7.10 -11.71 -14.92
N TYR A 63 6.75 -10.45 -14.65
CA TYR A 63 5.48 -9.84 -15.04
C TYR A 63 5.53 -9.12 -16.40
N GLU A 64 6.71 -8.89 -16.96
CA GLU A 64 6.95 -8.03 -18.13
C GLU A 64 6.25 -8.55 -19.38
N HIS A 65 6.13 -9.86 -19.52
CA HIS A 65 5.44 -10.49 -20.64
C HIS A 65 3.92 -10.17 -20.65
N LEU A 66 3.35 -9.73 -19.53
CA LEU A 66 1.96 -9.34 -19.42
C LEU A 66 1.69 -7.88 -19.83
N LEU A 67 2.72 -7.03 -19.89
CA LEU A 67 2.57 -5.59 -20.14
C LEU A 67 1.77 -5.25 -21.40
N SER A 68 1.97 -6.02 -22.48
CA SER A 68 1.28 -5.79 -23.76
C SER A 68 -0.23 -6.11 -23.71
N PHE A 69 -0.67 -6.87 -22.72
CA PHE A 69 -2.08 -7.22 -22.52
C PHE A 69 -2.83 -6.27 -21.59
N MET A 70 -2.08 -5.36 -20.90
CA MET A 70 -2.67 -4.41 -19.97
C MET A 70 -3.30 -3.23 -20.72
N GLU A 71 -4.60 -2.99 -20.46
CA GLU A 71 -5.40 -1.96 -21.14
C GLU A 71 -5.65 -0.73 -20.27
N ASN A 72 -5.12 -0.71 -19.04
CA ASN A 72 -5.15 0.44 -18.16
C ASN A 72 -4.18 1.54 -18.65
N HIS A 73 -4.15 2.67 -17.94
CA HIS A 73 -3.28 3.79 -18.32
C HIS A 73 -1.82 3.32 -18.54
N PRO A 74 -1.17 3.68 -19.65
CA PRO A 74 0.15 3.14 -20.03
C PRO A 74 1.22 3.26 -18.95
N LYS A 75 1.19 4.36 -18.17
CA LYS A 75 2.13 4.62 -17.08
C LYS A 75 2.04 3.59 -15.94
N ASP A 76 0.85 3.02 -15.72
CA ASP A 76 0.57 2.13 -14.59
C ASP A 76 0.34 0.67 -15.05
N ARG A 77 0.69 0.33 -16.30
CA ARG A 77 0.57 -1.05 -16.82
C ARG A 77 1.41 -2.05 -16.05
N HIS A 78 2.61 -1.65 -15.65
CA HIS A 78 3.51 -2.49 -14.86
C HIS A 78 2.91 -2.86 -13.50
N VAL A 79 2.13 -1.96 -12.89
CA VAL A 79 1.47 -2.22 -11.61
C VAL A 79 0.37 -3.27 -11.76
N LEU A 80 -0.48 -3.16 -12.80
CA LEU A 80 -1.52 -4.15 -13.08
C LEU A 80 -0.91 -5.49 -13.49
N ALA A 81 0.10 -5.48 -14.37
CA ALA A 81 0.81 -6.69 -14.78
C ALA A 81 1.41 -7.45 -13.59
N ALA A 82 2.02 -6.73 -12.65
CA ALA A 82 2.55 -7.31 -11.41
C ALA A 82 1.45 -7.92 -10.55
N ALA A 83 0.31 -7.23 -10.38
CA ALA A 83 -0.81 -7.74 -9.60
C ALA A 83 -1.38 -9.04 -10.21
N VAL A 84 -1.49 -9.10 -11.54
CA VAL A 84 -1.92 -10.31 -12.28
C VAL A 84 -0.89 -11.44 -12.13
N ALA A 85 0.40 -11.14 -12.28
CA ALA A 85 1.47 -12.15 -12.20
C ALA A 85 1.56 -12.83 -10.83
N CYS A 86 1.26 -12.11 -9.75
CA CYS A 86 1.28 -12.67 -8.40
C CYS A 86 -0.10 -13.09 -7.89
N HIS A 87 -1.13 -13.10 -8.74
CA HIS A 87 -2.52 -13.43 -8.38
C HIS A 87 -3.04 -12.63 -7.18
N ALA A 88 -2.76 -11.32 -7.16
CA ALA A 88 -3.20 -10.44 -6.09
C ALA A 88 -4.73 -10.32 -6.07
N ASP A 89 -5.33 -10.42 -4.88
CA ASP A 89 -6.76 -10.14 -4.69
C ASP A 89 -7.05 -8.63 -4.82
N TYR A 90 -6.11 -7.80 -4.37
CA TYR A 90 -6.26 -6.35 -4.33
C TYR A 90 -5.08 -5.61 -4.97
N LEU A 91 -5.39 -4.59 -5.73
CA LEU A 91 -4.46 -3.53 -6.11
C LEU A 91 -4.86 -2.26 -5.35
N VAL A 92 -4.02 -1.83 -4.42
CA VAL A 92 -4.31 -0.70 -3.53
C VAL A 92 -3.63 0.56 -4.05
N THR A 93 -4.40 1.55 -4.48
CA THR A 93 -3.87 2.78 -5.07
C THR A 93 -4.73 4.01 -4.75
N PHE A 94 -4.11 5.18 -4.64
CA PHE A 94 -4.84 6.47 -4.63
C PHE A 94 -5.30 6.88 -6.03
N ASN A 95 -4.72 6.31 -7.08
CA ASN A 95 -4.94 6.71 -8.47
C ASN A 95 -5.92 5.77 -9.17
N LEU A 96 -7.14 5.64 -8.64
CA LEU A 96 -8.17 4.73 -9.16
C LEU A 96 -8.54 4.99 -10.62
N ARG A 97 -8.45 6.25 -11.08
CA ARG A 97 -8.83 6.67 -12.45
C ARG A 97 -7.99 6.02 -13.55
N ASP A 98 -6.75 5.59 -13.22
CA ASP A 98 -5.84 4.99 -14.20
C ASP A 98 -6.06 3.46 -14.32
N PHE A 99 -7.03 2.92 -13.56
CA PHE A 99 -7.43 1.51 -13.52
C PHE A 99 -8.94 1.38 -13.74
N LEU A 100 -9.41 1.76 -14.94
CA LEU A 100 -10.84 1.67 -15.27
C LEU A 100 -11.35 0.23 -15.18
N ALA A 101 -12.57 0.04 -14.68
CA ALA A 101 -13.17 -1.27 -14.47
C ALA A 101 -13.07 -2.17 -15.71
N ALA A 102 -13.40 -1.65 -16.91
CA ALA A 102 -13.31 -2.39 -18.17
C ALA A 102 -11.91 -2.95 -18.48
N ALA A 103 -10.85 -2.31 -17.96
CA ALA A 103 -9.48 -2.77 -18.16
C ALA A 103 -9.03 -3.81 -17.14
N VAL A 104 -9.72 -3.93 -15.99
CA VAL A 104 -9.27 -4.71 -14.83
C VAL A 104 -10.13 -5.93 -14.54
N GLU A 105 -11.46 -5.85 -14.80
CA GLU A 105 -12.44 -6.90 -14.44
C GLU A 105 -12.06 -8.30 -14.92
N LYS A 106 -11.49 -8.41 -16.11
CA LYS A 106 -11.08 -9.70 -16.70
C LYS A 106 -9.93 -10.40 -15.95
N TYR A 107 -9.25 -9.69 -15.05
CA TYR A 107 -8.10 -10.24 -14.31
C TYR A 107 -8.44 -10.66 -12.87
N CYS A 108 -9.69 -10.48 -12.45
CA CYS A 108 -10.12 -10.80 -11.08
C CYS A 108 -9.33 -10.08 -9.97
N VAL A 109 -8.77 -8.91 -10.25
CA VAL A 109 -8.05 -8.05 -9.29
C VAL A 109 -8.98 -6.91 -8.87
N ALA A 110 -9.27 -6.80 -7.57
CA ALA A 110 -10.06 -5.69 -7.06
C ALA A 110 -9.18 -4.44 -6.88
N VAL A 111 -9.44 -3.38 -7.64
CA VAL A 111 -8.72 -2.10 -7.50
C VAL A 111 -9.45 -1.22 -6.49
N VAL A 112 -8.79 -0.91 -5.38
CA VAL A 112 -9.39 -0.16 -4.26
C VAL A 112 -8.48 0.96 -3.76
N GLY A 113 -9.09 1.99 -3.18
CA GLY A 113 -8.35 3.02 -2.47
C GLY A 113 -7.86 2.54 -1.10
N PRO A 114 -6.76 3.14 -0.57
CA PRO A 114 -6.24 2.77 0.75
C PRO A 114 -7.27 2.90 1.89
N SER A 115 -8.19 3.88 1.81
CA SER A 115 -9.24 4.06 2.81
C SER A 115 -10.19 2.86 2.84
N THR A 116 -10.63 2.39 1.67
CA THR A 116 -11.50 1.21 1.55
C THR A 116 -10.78 -0.05 2.03
N PHE A 117 -9.55 -0.26 1.59
CA PHE A 117 -8.77 -1.43 1.97
C PHE A 117 -8.54 -1.51 3.49
N LEU A 118 -8.09 -0.41 4.12
CA LEU A 118 -7.90 -0.36 5.57
C LEU A 118 -9.22 -0.55 6.35
N THR A 119 -10.34 -0.05 5.82
CA THR A 119 -11.66 -0.28 6.43
C THR A 119 -12.06 -1.76 6.36
N GLN A 120 -11.71 -2.46 5.29
CA GLN A 120 -11.92 -3.91 5.19
C GLN A 120 -11.06 -4.67 6.20
N LEU A 121 -9.78 -4.34 6.35
CA LEU A 121 -8.92 -4.93 7.37
C LEU A 121 -9.46 -4.67 8.79
N TRP A 122 -9.94 -3.46 9.06
CA TRP A 122 -10.61 -3.12 10.32
C TRP A 122 -11.84 -4.00 10.58
N SER A 123 -12.63 -4.26 9.57
CA SER A 123 -13.81 -5.12 9.68
C SER A 123 -13.46 -6.60 9.90
N LEU A 124 -12.28 -7.01 9.39
CA LEU A 124 -11.78 -8.37 9.53
C LEU A 124 -11.22 -8.65 10.93
N ASP A 125 -10.35 -7.77 11.44
CA ASP A 125 -9.73 -7.93 12.76
C ASP A 125 -9.43 -6.56 13.39
N LYS A 126 -10.36 -6.06 14.20
CA LYS A 126 -10.22 -4.79 14.91
C LYS A 126 -9.05 -4.79 15.89
N ILE A 127 -8.88 -5.90 16.61
CA ILE A 127 -7.84 -6.01 17.65
C ILE A 127 -6.45 -5.90 17.03
N ALA A 128 -6.20 -6.65 15.96
CA ALA A 128 -4.93 -6.60 15.28
C ALA A 128 -4.66 -5.21 14.67
N VAL A 129 -5.67 -4.58 14.07
CA VAL A 129 -5.53 -3.22 13.51
C VAL A 129 -5.25 -2.19 14.60
N GLU A 130 -5.95 -2.23 15.75
CA GLU A 130 -5.69 -1.34 16.89
C GLU A 130 -4.26 -1.50 17.41
N TYR A 131 -3.81 -2.74 17.58
CA TYR A 131 -2.45 -3.04 18.00
C TYR A 131 -1.41 -2.41 17.07
N ARG A 132 -1.58 -2.56 15.75
CA ARG A 132 -0.68 -1.96 14.75
C ARG A 132 -0.70 -0.44 14.75
N LEU A 133 -1.86 0.17 14.97
CA LEU A 133 -1.98 1.63 15.11
C LEU A 133 -1.24 2.13 16.36
N ASP A 134 -1.32 1.40 17.47
CA ASP A 134 -0.61 1.76 18.70
C ASP A 134 0.90 1.63 18.53
N GLU A 135 1.39 0.56 17.90
CA GLU A 135 2.81 0.41 17.56
C GLU A 135 3.30 1.56 16.67
N GLN A 136 2.50 1.94 15.65
CA GLN A 136 2.84 3.06 14.76
C GLN A 136 2.89 4.39 15.51
N ALA A 137 1.92 4.64 16.38
CA ALA A 137 1.85 5.86 17.17
C ALA A 137 3.05 5.95 18.12
N ALA A 138 3.36 4.87 18.84
CA ALA A 138 4.51 4.78 19.74
C ALA A 138 5.84 5.02 19.01
N ALA A 139 6.02 4.43 17.81
CA ALA A 139 7.24 4.59 17.01
C ALA A 139 7.52 6.03 16.56
N ILE A 140 6.50 6.87 16.52
CA ILE A 140 6.63 8.31 16.16
C ILE A 140 6.46 9.23 17.36
N GLY A 141 6.41 8.69 18.58
CA GLY A 141 6.25 9.46 19.83
C GLY A 141 4.91 10.20 19.90
N ALA A 142 3.83 9.63 19.37
CA ALA A 142 2.50 10.21 19.31
C ALA A 142 1.46 9.31 19.98
N SER A 143 0.27 9.84 20.27
CA SER A 143 -0.89 9.04 20.66
C SER A 143 -1.58 8.43 19.43
N ARG A 144 -2.41 7.39 19.65
CA ARG A 144 -3.31 6.87 18.58
C ARG A 144 -4.20 7.97 18.01
N ALA A 145 -4.71 8.86 18.85
CA ALA A 145 -5.54 9.99 18.43
C ALA A 145 -4.79 10.91 17.47
N ASP A 146 -3.54 11.31 17.80
CA ASP A 146 -2.71 12.13 16.93
C ASP A 146 -2.38 11.44 15.60
N LEU A 147 -2.16 10.12 15.63
CA LEU A 147 -1.95 9.34 14.40
C LEU A 147 -3.21 9.33 13.52
N LEU A 148 -4.38 9.11 14.11
CA LEU A 148 -5.65 9.14 13.39
C LEU A 148 -5.93 10.51 12.78
N ASP A 149 -5.58 11.61 13.47
CA ASP A 149 -5.69 12.97 12.91
C ASP A 149 -4.79 13.13 11.67
N ARG A 150 -3.57 12.60 11.70
CA ARG A 150 -2.66 12.62 10.54
C ARG A 150 -3.16 11.78 9.37
N LEU A 151 -3.93 10.72 9.64
CA LEU A 151 -4.52 9.83 8.63
C LEU A 151 -5.83 10.34 8.05
N ALA A 152 -6.57 11.18 8.79
CA ALA A 152 -7.95 11.57 8.49
C ALA A 152 -8.16 12.14 7.08
N ASN A 153 -7.22 12.96 6.58
CA ASN A 153 -7.33 13.56 5.25
C ASN A 153 -7.09 12.55 4.11
N SER A 154 -6.34 11.50 4.37
CA SER A 154 -5.95 10.52 3.33
C SER A 154 -6.83 9.28 3.31
N VAL A 155 -7.32 8.84 4.49
CA VAL A 155 -8.12 7.63 4.65
C VAL A 155 -9.31 7.86 5.59
N PRO A 156 -10.22 8.81 5.24
CA PRO A 156 -11.27 9.27 6.15
C PRO A 156 -12.25 8.18 6.58
N ALA A 157 -12.66 7.29 5.67
CA ALA A 157 -13.62 6.23 6.02
C ALA A 157 -13.03 5.26 7.05
N PHE A 158 -11.75 4.91 6.91
CA PHE A 158 -11.04 4.09 7.89
C PHE A 158 -10.95 4.77 9.26
N VAL A 159 -10.53 6.05 9.29
CA VAL A 159 -10.43 6.80 10.56
C VAL A 159 -11.78 6.91 11.25
N ASN A 160 -12.84 7.18 10.50
CA ASN A 160 -14.19 7.24 11.05
C ASN A 160 -14.64 5.89 11.62
N ALA A 161 -14.34 4.78 10.93
CA ALA A 161 -14.67 3.43 11.42
C ALA A 161 -13.92 3.09 12.72
N VAL A 162 -12.65 3.45 12.83
CA VAL A 162 -11.87 3.24 14.06
C VAL A 162 -12.38 4.09 15.22
N ARG A 163 -12.77 5.35 14.97
CA ARG A 163 -13.28 6.26 16.02
C ARG A 163 -14.69 5.94 16.49
N ALA A 164 -15.49 5.26 15.68
CA ALA A 164 -16.86 4.91 16.00
C ALA A 164 -16.97 3.64 16.87
N ASN A 165 -15.85 2.98 17.16
CA ASN A 165 -15.77 1.79 18.00
C ASN A 165 -15.34 2.13 19.41
#